data_addfce900c0342395545592b36bebc6e
#
_entry.id   addfce900c0342395545592b36bebc6e
#
_cell.length_a   1.000
_cell.length_b   1.000
_cell.length_c   1.000
_cell.angle_alpha   90.00
_cell.angle_beta   90.00
_cell.angle_gamma   90.00
#
_symmetry.space_group_name_H-M   'P 1'
#
loop_
_entity.id
_entity.type
_entity.pdbx_description
1 polymer ?
#
loop_
_entity_poly.entity_id
_entity_poly.type
_entity_poly.pdbx_seq_one_letter_code
_entity_poly.pdbx_strand_id
1 'polypeptide(L)'
;MHKVPTSGGSAKKAFVSALIAGGCLFGAAPAMAGLCDAAFMHNGGQAQLTGSGALTMGANLAFSEVSKQGGDTCQARVVGDASIGLMGMPANKSKLDYWMSVRSGKATFERREADGRREPVNGKFDLRMLGLFAYGEPISKQGQSFPAQKFQINVDHKAVQADPIVVRTGEKTVGQRQTIQTASGSQSCWPIRYSRTIEATKASFNGLVLPVPAMTSAVTDWFCPALNMVMKQESMQNGVASTVEVTHMQ
;
A
#
# COMPACT_ATOMS: atom_id res chain seq x y z
N MET A 1 -22.49 -14.37 -89.45
CA MET A 1 -23.96 -14.24 -89.72
C MET A 1 -24.67 -14.19 -88.40
N HIS A 2 -25.52 -13.16 -88.23
CA HIS A 2 -26.60 -12.96 -87.27
C HIS A 2 -26.19 -12.64 -85.80
N LYS A 3 -26.35 -11.47 -85.45
CA LYS A 3 -27.43 -10.51 -85.11
C LYS A 3 -27.54 -10.34 -83.56
N VAL A 4 -27.20 -9.15 -83.16
CA VAL A 4 -27.60 -8.52 -81.86
C VAL A 4 -29.16 -8.41 -81.81
N PRO A 5 -29.78 -8.44 -80.68
CA PRO A 5 -30.32 -7.17 -80.24
C PRO A 5 -30.12 -6.86 -78.73
N THR A 6 -30.07 -5.58 -78.50
CA THR A 6 -30.19 -4.73 -77.37
C THR A 6 -31.52 -4.90 -76.66
N SER A 7 -31.52 -4.81 -75.28
CA SER A 7 -32.56 -4.15 -74.60
C SER A 7 -32.09 -3.73 -73.20
N GLY A 8 -32.38 -2.53 -72.87
CA GLY A 8 -32.02 -1.74 -71.76
C GLY A 8 -32.90 -2.06 -70.55
N GLY A 9 -32.36 -1.79 -69.39
CA GLY A 9 -32.98 -1.94 -68.12
C GLY A 9 -32.39 -0.97 -67.05
N SER A 10 -33.19 -0.04 -66.75
CA SER A 10 -33.01 1.13 -65.87
C SER A 10 -32.32 0.83 -64.53
N ALA A 11 -31.30 1.55 -64.24
CA ALA A 11 -30.62 1.57 -62.95
C ALA A 11 -31.44 2.29 -61.87
N LYS A 12 -31.85 1.57 -60.86
CA LYS A 12 -32.31 2.18 -59.59
C LYS A 12 -31.13 2.23 -58.64
N LYS A 13 -30.65 3.46 -58.40
CA LYS A 13 -29.64 3.77 -57.36
C LYS A 13 -30.26 3.55 -55.98
N ALA A 14 -29.85 2.48 -55.31
CA ALA A 14 -30.09 2.31 -53.90
C ALA A 14 -28.94 2.95 -53.12
N PHE A 15 -29.18 4.08 -52.46
CA PHE A 15 -28.30 4.68 -51.51
C PHE A 15 -28.34 3.84 -50.23
N VAL A 16 -27.29 3.08 -49.96
CA VAL A 16 -27.06 2.45 -48.67
C VAL A 16 -26.31 3.46 -47.80
N SER A 17 -27.05 4.13 -46.90
CA SER A 17 -26.46 4.95 -45.87
C SER A 17 -25.83 4.02 -44.80
N ALA A 18 -24.52 3.88 -44.84
CA ALA A 18 -23.75 3.24 -43.78
C ALA A 18 -23.71 4.19 -42.56
N LEU A 19 -24.54 3.93 -41.57
CA LEU A 19 -24.43 4.51 -40.25
C LEU A 19 -23.17 3.93 -39.56
N ILE A 20 -22.09 4.70 -39.58
CA ILE A 20 -20.92 4.46 -38.74
C ILE A 20 -21.31 4.85 -37.33
N ALA A 21 -21.77 3.88 -36.55
CA ALA A 21 -21.88 4.02 -35.09
C ALA A 21 -20.46 4.06 -34.53
N GLY A 22 -19.90 5.27 -34.43
CA GLY A 22 -18.67 5.55 -33.71
C GLY A 22 -18.88 5.25 -32.22
N GLY A 23 -18.61 4.02 -31.78
CA GLY A 23 -18.51 3.66 -30.38
C GLY A 23 -17.30 4.40 -29.79
N CYS A 24 -17.55 5.49 -29.05
CA CYS A 24 -16.57 6.09 -28.17
C CYS A 24 -16.26 5.04 -27.09
N LEU A 25 -15.21 4.26 -27.32
CA LEU A 25 -14.53 3.54 -26.26
C LEU A 25 -13.89 4.61 -25.37
N PHE A 26 -14.63 5.12 -24.41
CA PHE A 26 -14.04 5.78 -23.28
C PHE A 26 -13.17 4.73 -22.58
N GLY A 27 -11.91 4.66 -22.98
CA GLY A 27 -10.90 4.00 -22.20
C GLY A 27 -10.89 4.68 -20.85
N ALA A 28 -11.49 4.02 -19.85
CA ALA A 28 -11.30 4.41 -18.46
C ALA A 28 -9.78 4.44 -18.25
N ALA A 29 -9.22 5.63 -18.19
CA ALA A 29 -7.84 5.80 -17.74
C ALA A 29 -7.76 5.07 -16.39
N PRO A 30 -6.76 4.19 -16.18
CA PRO A 30 -6.60 3.57 -14.87
C PRO A 30 -6.49 4.71 -13.87
N ALA A 31 -7.45 4.78 -12.97
CA ALA A 31 -7.41 5.73 -11.88
C ALA A 31 -6.04 5.55 -11.22
N MET A 32 -5.26 6.60 -11.13
CA MET A 32 -3.98 6.63 -10.43
C MET A 32 -4.31 6.41 -8.95
N ALA A 33 -4.23 5.15 -8.57
CA ALA A 33 -4.69 4.64 -7.32
C ALA A 33 -3.66 5.00 -6.24
N GLY A 34 -3.85 6.09 -5.52
CA GLY A 34 -3.01 6.54 -4.42
C GLY A 34 -3.60 6.22 -3.04
N LEU A 35 -2.82 6.38 -2.00
CA LEU A 35 -3.27 6.21 -0.61
C LEU A 35 -4.50 7.08 -0.28
N CYS A 36 -4.66 8.21 -0.97
CA CYS A 36 -5.80 9.10 -0.83
C CYS A 36 -7.15 8.48 -1.25
N ASP A 37 -7.11 7.44 -2.09
CA ASP A 37 -8.31 6.73 -2.57
C ASP A 37 -8.59 5.43 -1.81
N ALA A 38 -7.77 5.10 -0.80
CA ALA A 38 -8.01 3.94 0.05
C ALA A 38 -9.37 4.05 0.75
N ALA A 39 -10.05 2.90 0.94
CA ALA A 39 -11.41 2.86 1.47
C ALA A 39 -11.56 3.54 2.83
N PHE A 40 -10.55 3.50 3.68
CA PHE A 40 -10.53 4.17 4.98
C PHE A 40 -10.24 5.68 4.91
N MET A 41 -9.85 6.23 3.74
CA MET A 41 -9.46 7.63 3.60
C MET A 41 -10.67 8.54 3.45
N HIS A 42 -11.51 8.58 4.49
CA HIS A 42 -12.66 9.47 4.65
C HIS A 42 -12.91 9.77 6.14
N ASN A 43 -13.72 10.77 6.43
CA ASN A 43 -14.08 11.10 7.82
C ASN A 43 -14.88 9.94 8.45
N GLY A 44 -14.38 9.42 9.56
CA GLY A 44 -14.94 8.24 10.22
C GLY A 44 -14.39 6.92 9.69
N GLY A 45 -13.50 6.94 8.70
CA GLY A 45 -12.84 5.74 8.20
C GLY A 45 -12.04 5.03 9.29
N GLN A 46 -11.97 3.72 9.21
CA GLN A 46 -11.26 2.87 10.17
C GLN A 46 -10.46 1.80 9.46
N ALA A 47 -9.32 1.44 10.06
CA ALA A 47 -8.51 0.31 9.62
C ALA A 47 -7.96 -0.45 10.83
N GLN A 48 -8.03 -1.77 10.78
CA GLN A 48 -7.41 -2.65 11.77
C GLN A 48 -6.41 -3.56 11.07
N LEU A 49 -5.27 -3.73 11.73
CA LEU A 49 -4.21 -4.61 11.26
C LEU A 49 -3.86 -5.60 12.35
N THR A 50 -3.53 -6.81 11.91
CA THR A 50 -3.02 -7.87 12.78
C THR A 50 -1.79 -8.47 12.14
N GLY A 51 -0.74 -8.67 12.93
CA GLY A 51 0.47 -9.36 12.54
C GLY A 51 0.70 -10.59 13.41
N SER A 52 1.16 -11.67 12.79
CA SER A 52 1.48 -12.94 13.42
C SER A 52 2.84 -13.46 12.96
N GLY A 53 3.45 -14.35 13.75
CA GLY A 53 4.76 -14.94 13.49
C GLY A 53 5.84 -14.45 14.43
N ALA A 54 7.07 -14.28 13.95
CA ALA A 54 8.19 -13.77 14.76
C ALA A 54 7.95 -12.35 15.28
N LEU A 55 7.21 -11.55 14.49
CA LEU A 55 6.73 -10.23 14.87
C LEU A 55 5.22 -10.31 15.04
N THR A 56 4.74 -10.07 16.27
CA THR A 56 3.32 -9.87 16.53
C THR A 56 3.03 -8.38 16.52
N MET A 57 1.96 -7.98 15.85
CA MET A 57 1.55 -6.59 15.84
C MET A 57 0.03 -6.47 15.79
N GLY A 58 -0.47 -5.36 16.30
CA GLY A 58 -1.86 -4.97 16.16
C GLY A 58 -1.94 -3.47 16.03
N ALA A 59 -2.86 -2.98 15.22
CA ALA A 59 -3.18 -1.57 15.17
C ALA A 59 -4.66 -1.36 14.91
N ASN A 60 -5.23 -0.37 15.59
CA ASN A 60 -6.57 0.13 15.34
C ASN A 60 -6.44 1.61 15.04
N LEU A 61 -6.83 2.01 13.85
CA LEU A 61 -6.67 3.36 13.33
C LEU A 61 -8.03 3.93 12.96
N ALA A 62 -8.26 5.17 13.33
CA ALA A 62 -9.42 5.97 12.93
C ALA A 62 -8.95 7.21 12.19
N PHE A 63 -9.62 7.54 11.10
CA PHE A 63 -9.30 8.65 10.22
C PHE A 63 -10.36 9.75 10.35
N SER A 64 -9.91 10.98 10.53
CA SER A 64 -10.76 12.16 10.65
C SER A 64 -10.11 13.36 9.99
N GLU A 65 -10.85 14.44 9.85
CA GLU A 65 -10.38 15.69 9.24
C GLU A 65 -9.75 15.45 7.86
N VAL A 66 -10.33 14.47 7.12
CA VAL A 66 -9.83 14.09 5.79
C VAL A 66 -10.15 15.18 4.80
N SER A 67 -9.11 15.68 4.13
CA SER A 67 -9.20 16.67 3.05
C SER A 67 -8.47 16.13 1.82
N LYS A 68 -9.16 16.06 0.68
CA LYS A 68 -8.62 15.63 -0.61
C LYS A 68 -8.52 16.83 -1.54
N GLN A 69 -7.34 17.07 -2.12
CA GLN A 69 -7.07 18.22 -2.99
C GLN A 69 -7.02 17.85 -4.48
N GLY A 70 -7.36 16.60 -4.82
CA GLY A 70 -7.26 16.03 -6.16
C GLY A 70 -5.90 15.40 -6.43
N GLY A 71 -5.84 14.49 -7.42
CA GLY A 71 -4.68 13.64 -7.63
C GLY A 71 -4.39 12.81 -6.36
N ASP A 72 -3.13 12.40 -6.20
CA ASP A 72 -2.69 11.68 -4.99
C ASP A 72 -2.21 12.68 -3.92
N THR A 73 -3.08 13.65 -3.58
CA THR A 73 -2.80 14.66 -2.54
C THR A 73 -3.97 14.72 -1.56
N CYS A 74 -3.70 14.37 -0.31
CA CYS A 74 -4.68 14.43 0.77
C CYS A 74 -4.02 14.59 2.13
N GLN A 75 -4.84 14.94 3.11
CA GLN A 75 -4.46 15.00 4.51
C GLN A 75 -5.51 14.30 5.35
N ALA A 76 -5.09 13.72 6.47
CA ALA A 76 -5.98 13.13 7.46
C ALA A 76 -5.36 13.23 8.86
N ARG A 77 -6.18 13.32 9.88
CA ARG A 77 -5.78 13.03 11.25
C ARG A 77 -5.99 11.54 11.51
N VAL A 78 -4.95 10.86 11.97
CA VAL A 78 -4.94 9.43 12.29
C VAL A 78 -4.80 9.26 13.78
N VAL A 79 -5.83 8.72 14.43
CA VAL A 79 -5.86 8.48 15.87
C VAL A 79 -6.06 6.98 16.12
N GLY A 80 -5.39 6.44 17.12
CA GLY A 80 -5.57 5.03 17.41
C GLY A 80 -4.59 4.48 18.43
N ASP A 81 -4.39 3.18 18.34
CA ASP A 81 -3.38 2.47 19.11
C ASP A 81 -2.66 1.45 18.22
N ALA A 82 -1.40 1.22 18.53
CA ALA A 82 -0.62 0.15 17.94
C ALA A 82 0.12 -0.61 19.04
N SER A 83 0.34 -1.90 18.78
CA SER A 83 1.12 -2.77 19.63
C SER A 83 2.11 -3.56 18.79
N ILE A 84 3.34 -3.69 19.26
CA ILE A 84 4.38 -4.50 18.61
C ILE A 84 5.00 -5.39 19.67
N GLY A 85 4.99 -6.69 19.42
CA GLY A 85 5.65 -7.71 20.21
C GLY A 85 6.67 -8.47 19.37
N LEU A 86 7.74 -8.91 19.97
CA LEU A 86 8.81 -9.65 19.30
C LEU A 86 9.06 -10.96 20.03
N MET A 87 9.08 -12.08 19.29
CA MET A 87 9.45 -13.42 19.78
C MET A 87 8.74 -13.84 21.11
N GLY A 88 7.43 -13.58 21.20
CA GLY A 88 6.62 -13.92 22.37
C GLY A 88 6.74 -12.96 23.56
N MET A 89 7.53 -11.89 23.45
CA MET A 89 7.52 -10.81 24.44
C MET A 89 6.20 -10.03 24.38
N PRO A 90 5.69 -9.56 25.51
CA PRO A 90 4.45 -8.78 25.52
C PRO A 90 4.54 -7.56 24.60
N ALA A 91 3.50 -7.34 23.83
CA ALA A 91 3.42 -6.19 22.95
C ALA A 91 3.31 -4.89 23.76
N ASN A 92 4.18 -3.93 23.50
CA ASN A 92 4.03 -2.58 24.01
C ASN A 92 2.94 -1.86 23.22
N LYS A 93 1.97 -1.26 23.93
CA LYS A 93 0.90 -0.45 23.34
C LYS A 93 1.33 1.01 23.28
N SER A 94 1.21 1.61 22.12
CA SER A 94 1.46 3.03 21.87
C SER A 94 0.19 3.71 21.39
N LYS A 95 -0.13 4.86 21.95
CA LYS A 95 -1.18 5.75 21.43
C LYS A 95 -0.64 6.47 20.22
N LEU A 96 -1.49 6.58 19.21
CA LEU A 96 -1.22 7.27 17.95
C LEU A 96 -2.13 8.50 17.85
N ASP A 97 -1.55 9.65 17.54
CA ASP A 97 -2.28 10.86 17.18
C ASP A 97 -1.36 11.66 16.24
N TYR A 98 -1.58 11.49 14.94
CA TYR A 98 -0.74 12.04 13.90
C TYR A 98 -1.57 12.75 12.84
N TRP A 99 -0.98 13.77 12.25
CA TRP A 99 -1.39 14.29 10.98
C TRP A 99 -0.62 13.58 9.86
N MET A 100 -1.34 12.99 8.96
CA MET A 100 -0.80 12.37 7.76
C MET A 100 -1.05 13.29 6.58
N SER A 101 -0.02 13.60 5.82
CA SER A 101 -0.10 14.31 4.54
C SER A 101 0.45 13.41 3.45
N VAL A 102 -0.32 13.21 2.40
CA VAL A 102 0.10 12.47 1.20
C VAL A 102 0.28 13.45 0.07
N ARG A 103 1.41 13.38 -0.63
CA ARG A 103 1.70 14.16 -1.84
C ARG A 103 2.46 13.29 -2.82
N SER A 104 1.91 13.12 -4.02
CA SER A 104 2.52 12.29 -5.08
C SER A 104 2.92 10.90 -4.57
N GLY A 105 2.01 10.22 -3.87
CA GLY A 105 2.23 8.87 -3.32
C GLY A 105 3.14 8.81 -2.09
N LYS A 106 3.70 9.93 -1.63
CA LYS A 106 4.58 9.98 -0.47
C LYS A 106 3.82 10.48 0.77
N ALA A 107 3.70 9.63 1.78
CA ALA A 107 3.13 10.01 3.06
C ALA A 107 4.19 10.62 4.00
N THR A 108 3.83 11.71 4.66
CA THR A 108 4.58 12.32 5.76
C THR A 108 3.69 12.41 6.99
N PHE A 109 4.29 12.34 8.16
CA PHE A 109 3.57 12.32 9.43
C PHE A 109 4.08 13.44 10.33
N GLU A 110 3.15 14.11 11.00
CA GLU A 110 3.43 15.16 11.99
C GLU A 110 2.69 14.81 13.27
N ARG A 111 3.32 14.98 14.41
CA ARG A 111 2.68 14.87 15.71
C ARG A 111 2.23 16.26 16.18
N ARG A 112 1.07 16.31 16.80
CA ARG A 112 0.62 17.53 17.48
C ARG A 112 1.20 17.56 18.90
N GLU A 113 1.93 18.60 19.21
CA GLU A 113 2.44 18.87 20.54
C GLU A 113 1.34 19.49 21.43
N ALA A 114 1.57 19.53 22.75
CA ALA A 114 0.60 20.05 23.71
C ALA A 114 0.24 21.52 23.51
N ASP A 115 1.15 22.30 22.91
CA ASP A 115 0.95 23.71 22.57
C ASP A 115 0.26 23.90 21.20
N GLY A 116 -0.15 22.82 20.53
CA GLY A 116 -0.83 22.82 19.24
C GLY A 116 0.08 22.89 18.03
N ARG A 117 1.39 23.04 18.19
CA ARG A 117 2.36 22.99 17.07
C ARG A 117 2.40 21.58 16.50
N ARG A 118 2.74 21.50 15.20
CA ARG A 118 2.97 20.24 14.49
C ARG A 118 4.47 20.05 14.31
N GLU A 119 4.97 18.93 14.76
CA GLU A 119 6.37 18.53 14.58
C GLU A 119 6.47 17.29 13.70
N PRO A 120 7.38 17.28 12.72
CA PRO A 120 7.61 16.10 11.90
C PRO A 120 7.95 14.89 12.74
N VAL A 121 7.26 13.79 12.52
CA VAL A 121 7.59 12.50 13.14
C VAL A 121 8.67 11.85 12.27
N ASN A 122 9.91 12.21 12.52
CA ASN A 122 11.05 11.64 11.81
C ASN A 122 11.22 10.18 12.21
N GLY A 123 10.66 9.27 11.43
CA GLY A 123 10.92 7.85 11.52
C GLY A 123 10.32 7.10 12.71
N LYS A 124 9.56 7.76 13.59
CA LYS A 124 9.02 7.11 14.80
C LYS A 124 7.92 6.10 14.52
N PHE A 125 7.19 6.30 13.42
CA PHE A 125 6.11 5.41 13.04
C PHE A 125 5.80 5.55 11.54
N ASP A 126 6.20 4.57 10.77
CA ASP A 126 5.87 4.52 9.36
C ASP A 126 4.71 3.55 9.15
N LEU A 127 3.58 4.02 8.61
CA LEU A 127 2.44 3.16 8.28
C LEU A 127 2.83 2.00 7.35
N ARG A 128 3.93 2.14 6.61
CA ARG A 128 4.51 1.04 5.83
C ARG A 128 4.95 -0.12 6.70
N MET A 129 5.35 0.12 7.95
CA MET A 129 5.66 -0.93 8.91
C MET A 129 4.42 -1.68 9.38
N LEU A 130 3.27 -1.03 9.35
CA LEU A 130 1.98 -1.64 9.67
C LEU A 130 1.35 -2.36 8.48
N GLY A 131 1.99 -2.34 7.29
CA GLY A 131 1.40 -2.90 6.08
C GLY A 131 0.33 -2.01 5.42
N LEU A 132 -0.02 -0.87 6.01
CA LEU A 132 -0.93 0.11 5.42
C LEU A 132 -0.16 1.02 4.47
N PHE A 133 0.13 0.57 3.28
CA PHE A 133 0.74 1.42 2.27
C PHE A 133 0.19 1.12 0.87
N ALA A 134 0.17 2.14 0.05
CA ALA A 134 -0.05 2.04 -1.37
C ALA A 134 1.29 2.18 -2.09
N TYR A 135 1.39 1.65 -3.27
CA TYR A 135 2.50 1.94 -4.17
C TYR A 135 2.27 3.29 -4.82
N GLY A 136 3.29 4.16 -4.84
CA GLY A 136 3.20 5.52 -5.41
C GLY A 136 3.08 5.55 -6.94
N GLU A 137 3.26 4.40 -7.60
CA GLU A 137 3.11 4.24 -9.04
C GLU A 137 2.05 3.18 -9.33
N PRO A 138 1.27 3.35 -10.43
CA PRO A 138 0.24 2.39 -10.81
C PRO A 138 0.86 1.02 -11.11
N ILE A 139 0.24 -0.04 -10.60
CA ILE A 139 0.61 -1.41 -10.91
C ILE A 139 -0.27 -1.89 -12.04
N SER A 140 0.32 -2.06 -13.23
CA SER A 140 -0.42 -2.34 -14.47
C SER A 140 -0.15 -3.70 -15.08
N LYS A 141 1.02 -4.30 -14.81
CA LYS A 141 1.43 -5.55 -15.46
C LYS A 141 2.34 -6.41 -14.61
N GLN A 142 2.29 -7.69 -14.84
CA GLN A 142 3.30 -8.64 -14.36
C GLN A 142 4.69 -8.26 -14.89
N GLY A 143 5.72 -8.46 -14.07
CA GLY A 143 7.10 -8.12 -14.39
C GLY A 143 7.45 -6.64 -14.24
N GLN A 144 6.48 -5.78 -13.89
CA GLN A 144 6.80 -4.40 -13.48
C GLN A 144 7.69 -4.43 -12.26
N SER A 145 8.71 -3.55 -12.23
CA SER A 145 9.61 -3.47 -11.09
C SER A 145 9.64 -2.07 -10.48
N PHE A 146 10.00 -2.01 -9.21
CA PHE A 146 10.22 -0.78 -8.45
C PHE A 146 11.62 -0.80 -7.86
N PRO A 147 12.31 0.34 -7.83
CA PRO A 147 13.69 0.40 -7.38
C PRO A 147 13.86 0.00 -5.91
N ALA A 148 15.04 -0.49 -5.58
CA ALA A 148 15.47 -0.72 -4.22
C ALA A 148 15.39 0.58 -3.40
N GLN A 149 15.04 0.44 -2.11
CA GLN A 149 14.86 1.58 -1.22
C GLN A 149 15.70 1.39 0.06
N LYS A 150 16.11 2.51 0.64
CA LYS A 150 16.73 2.56 1.96
C LYS A 150 16.00 3.61 2.79
N PHE A 151 15.60 3.24 4.01
CA PHE A 151 14.99 4.16 4.96
C PHE A 151 15.45 3.83 6.39
N GLN A 152 15.27 4.78 7.28
CA GLN A 152 15.62 4.63 8.69
C GLN A 152 14.36 4.70 9.55
N ILE A 153 14.36 3.94 10.62
CA ILE A 153 13.29 3.89 11.62
C ILE A 153 13.93 4.23 12.95
N ASN A 154 13.43 5.26 13.60
CA ASN A 154 13.85 5.59 14.96
C ASN A 154 12.90 4.92 15.95
N VAL A 155 13.45 4.15 16.87
CA VAL A 155 12.69 3.59 17.99
C VAL A 155 12.80 4.56 19.15
N ASP A 156 11.70 5.24 19.45
CA ASP A 156 11.63 6.14 20.61
C ASP A 156 10.63 5.56 21.62
N HIS A 157 11.17 4.77 22.53
CA HIS A 157 10.41 4.21 23.63
C HIS A 157 11.19 4.39 24.94
N LYS A 158 10.51 4.79 26.03
CA LYS A 158 11.16 5.08 27.31
C LYS A 158 12.00 3.93 27.86
N ALA A 159 11.60 2.69 27.57
CA ALA A 159 12.30 1.49 28.04
C ALA A 159 13.25 0.87 27.00
N VAL A 160 13.19 1.30 25.74
CA VAL A 160 14.01 0.78 24.64
C VAL A 160 14.63 1.95 23.89
N GLN A 161 15.91 2.09 23.99
CA GLN A 161 16.70 3.01 23.16
C GLN A 161 17.42 2.16 22.11
N ALA A 162 17.29 2.51 20.87
CA ALA A 162 18.01 1.86 19.79
C ALA A 162 18.66 2.91 18.88
N ASP A 163 19.83 2.57 18.36
CA ASP A 163 20.35 3.29 17.20
C ASP A 163 19.31 3.22 16.07
N PRO A 164 19.29 4.21 15.15
CA PRO A 164 18.37 4.19 14.03
C PRO A 164 18.42 2.85 13.29
N ILE A 165 17.30 2.16 13.17
CA ILE A 165 17.20 0.91 12.44
C ILE A 165 17.20 1.23 10.95
N VAL A 166 18.23 0.78 10.25
CA VAL A 166 18.32 0.95 8.80
C VAL A 166 17.68 -0.25 8.11
N VAL A 167 16.69 0.02 7.29
CA VAL A 167 16.00 -0.98 6.47
C VAL A 167 16.35 -0.76 5.00
N ARG A 168 16.78 -1.82 4.33
CA ARG A 168 16.99 -1.86 2.88
C ARG A 168 16.01 -2.84 2.25
N THR A 169 15.38 -2.43 1.16
CA THR A 169 14.65 -3.36 0.30
C THR A 169 15.43 -3.56 -0.99
N GLY A 170 15.42 -4.78 -1.50
CA GLY A 170 15.83 -5.05 -2.87
C GLY A 170 14.84 -4.46 -3.88
N GLU A 171 15.14 -4.65 -5.16
CA GLU A 171 14.19 -4.38 -6.24
C GLU A 171 12.92 -5.21 -6.00
N LYS A 172 11.77 -4.57 -6.20
CA LYS A 172 10.47 -5.21 -6.02
C LYS A 172 9.91 -5.60 -7.38
N THR A 173 9.43 -6.82 -7.52
CA THR A 173 8.91 -7.36 -8.79
C THR A 173 7.46 -7.78 -8.64
N VAL A 174 6.61 -7.32 -9.55
CA VAL A 174 5.18 -7.67 -9.62
C VAL A 174 5.02 -9.05 -10.25
N GLY A 175 4.39 -9.96 -9.52
CA GLY A 175 4.05 -11.31 -9.98
C GLY A 175 2.73 -11.36 -10.75
N GLN A 176 2.31 -12.54 -11.14
CA GLN A 176 1.00 -12.78 -11.75
C GLN A 176 -0.12 -12.51 -10.74
N ARG A 177 -1.20 -11.89 -11.18
CA ARG A 177 -2.40 -11.67 -10.37
C ARG A 177 -2.95 -12.98 -9.82
N GLN A 178 -3.35 -12.94 -8.57
CA GLN A 178 -3.96 -14.07 -7.86
C GLN A 178 -5.14 -13.59 -7.03
N THR A 179 -6.11 -14.46 -6.86
CA THR A 179 -7.24 -14.20 -5.96
C THR A 179 -6.84 -14.62 -4.55
N ILE A 180 -6.98 -13.71 -3.59
CA ILE A 180 -6.75 -13.96 -2.17
C ILE A 180 -8.00 -13.59 -1.35
N GLN A 181 -8.15 -14.22 -0.19
CA GLN A 181 -9.16 -13.81 0.79
C GLN A 181 -8.61 -12.64 1.61
N THR A 182 -9.43 -11.62 1.80
CA THR A 182 -9.13 -10.43 2.60
C THR A 182 -10.31 -10.13 3.52
N ALA A 183 -10.16 -9.19 4.44
CA ALA A 183 -11.27 -8.69 5.27
C ALA A 183 -12.44 -8.10 4.44
N SER A 184 -12.17 -7.66 3.22
CA SER A 184 -13.17 -7.16 2.26
C SER A 184 -13.63 -8.24 1.26
N GLY A 185 -13.49 -9.52 1.60
CA GLY A 185 -13.84 -10.65 0.75
C GLY A 185 -12.74 -11.05 -0.22
N SER A 186 -13.12 -11.83 -1.22
CA SER A 186 -12.23 -12.34 -2.25
C SER A 186 -11.77 -11.22 -3.19
N GLN A 187 -10.47 -10.97 -3.30
CA GLN A 187 -9.88 -9.89 -4.07
C GLN A 187 -8.83 -10.39 -5.05
N SER A 188 -8.80 -9.81 -6.25
CA SER A 188 -7.76 -10.07 -7.25
C SER A 188 -6.57 -9.13 -7.01
N CYS A 189 -5.48 -9.67 -6.48
CA CYS A 189 -4.33 -8.89 -6.02
C CYS A 189 -3.05 -9.24 -6.77
N TRP A 190 -2.12 -8.29 -6.81
CA TRP A 190 -0.78 -8.46 -7.34
C TRP A 190 0.18 -8.86 -6.20
N PRO A 191 0.84 -10.05 -6.23
CA PRO A 191 1.95 -10.32 -5.34
C PRO A 191 3.19 -9.56 -5.80
N ILE A 192 3.75 -8.75 -4.92
CA ILE A 192 4.97 -7.97 -5.17
C ILE A 192 6.07 -8.51 -4.28
N ARG A 193 7.09 -9.09 -4.88
CA ARG A 193 8.14 -9.83 -4.18
C ARG A 193 9.44 -9.06 -4.12
N TYR A 194 10.11 -9.10 -2.97
CA TYR A 194 11.40 -8.47 -2.75
C TYR A 194 12.12 -9.06 -1.53
N SER A 195 13.42 -8.77 -1.41
CA SER A 195 14.16 -8.98 -0.17
C SER A 195 14.11 -7.74 0.71
N ARG A 196 14.05 -7.93 2.02
CA ARG A 196 14.17 -6.86 3.01
C ARG A 196 15.27 -7.21 3.99
N THR A 197 16.22 -6.31 4.17
CA THR A 197 17.32 -6.43 5.13
C THR A 197 17.21 -5.34 6.17
N ILE A 198 17.20 -5.72 7.44
CA ILE A 198 17.42 -4.84 8.58
C ILE A 198 18.90 -4.92 8.88
N GLU A 199 19.61 -3.79 8.84
CA GLU A 199 21.05 -3.75 9.13
C GLU A 199 21.32 -4.04 10.61
N ALA A 200 22.50 -4.54 10.92
CA ALA A 200 22.91 -4.74 12.32
C ALA A 200 22.87 -3.42 13.09
N THR A 201 22.36 -3.47 14.29
CA THR A 201 22.22 -2.29 15.15
C THR A 201 22.45 -2.65 16.61
N LYS A 202 22.33 -1.69 17.50
CA LYS A 202 22.35 -1.91 18.95
C LYS A 202 21.06 -1.43 19.56
N ALA A 203 20.53 -2.19 20.48
CA ALA A 203 19.37 -1.79 21.26
C ALA A 203 19.73 -1.84 22.74
N SER A 204 19.27 -0.86 23.51
CA SER A 204 19.38 -0.83 24.96
C SER A 204 18.02 -1.08 25.58
N PHE A 205 17.97 -2.05 26.46
CA PHE A 205 16.77 -2.37 27.25
C PHE A 205 17.11 -2.27 28.74
N ASN A 206 16.49 -1.34 29.46
CA ASN A 206 16.77 -1.05 30.86
C ASN A 206 18.29 -0.86 31.16
N GLY A 207 19.00 -0.19 30.25
CA GLY A 207 20.44 0.08 30.39
C GLY A 207 21.34 -1.06 29.91
N LEU A 208 20.82 -2.23 29.58
CA LEU A 208 21.58 -3.32 28.98
C LEU A 208 21.65 -3.16 27.47
N VAL A 209 22.84 -2.95 26.91
CA VAL A 209 23.05 -2.83 25.48
C VAL A 209 23.20 -4.22 24.86
N LEU A 210 22.32 -4.54 23.90
CA LEU A 210 22.31 -5.81 23.20
C LEU A 210 22.58 -5.58 21.70
N PRO A 211 23.48 -6.34 21.08
CA PRO A 211 23.65 -6.32 19.64
C PRO A 211 22.44 -6.97 18.96
N VAL A 212 21.88 -6.30 17.99
CA VAL A 212 20.86 -6.84 17.09
C VAL A 212 21.52 -7.19 15.77
N PRO A 213 21.65 -8.47 15.41
CA PRO A 213 22.31 -8.87 14.18
C PRO A 213 21.52 -8.41 12.95
N ALA A 214 22.19 -8.31 11.81
CA ALA A 214 21.50 -8.08 10.54
C ALA A 214 20.56 -9.24 10.22
N MET A 215 19.36 -8.90 9.72
CA MET A 215 18.32 -9.88 9.41
C MET A 215 17.80 -9.65 8.00
N THR A 216 17.77 -10.70 7.19
CA THR A 216 17.21 -10.66 5.83
C THR A 216 15.98 -11.53 5.74
N SER A 217 14.94 -11.04 5.12
CA SER A 217 13.69 -11.74 4.87
C SER A 217 13.27 -11.63 3.40
N ALA A 218 12.68 -12.70 2.87
CA ALA A 218 11.90 -12.63 1.65
C ALA A 218 10.51 -12.09 1.99
N VAL A 219 10.02 -11.12 1.22
CA VAL A 219 8.74 -10.44 1.48
C VAL A 219 7.85 -10.51 0.25
N THR A 220 6.56 -10.70 0.47
CA THR A 220 5.52 -10.59 -0.55
C THR A 220 4.44 -9.63 -0.04
N ASP A 221 4.25 -8.51 -0.74
CA ASP A 221 3.13 -7.61 -0.54
C ASP A 221 1.99 -7.99 -1.48
N TRP A 222 0.78 -8.16 -0.95
CA TRP A 222 -0.41 -8.44 -1.72
C TRP A 222 -1.19 -7.14 -1.96
N PHE A 223 -0.88 -6.48 -3.07
CA PHE A 223 -1.54 -5.24 -3.47
C PHE A 223 -2.83 -5.54 -4.22
N CYS A 224 -3.96 -5.05 -3.69
CA CYS A 224 -5.30 -5.28 -4.24
C CYS A 224 -5.81 -3.98 -4.90
N PRO A 225 -5.83 -3.89 -6.25
CA PRO A 225 -6.18 -2.66 -6.95
C PRO A 225 -7.57 -2.13 -6.67
N ALA A 226 -8.54 -3.03 -6.44
CA ALA A 226 -9.92 -2.63 -6.12
C ALA A 226 -10.02 -1.89 -4.78
N LEU A 227 -9.08 -2.12 -3.85
CA LEU A 227 -9.01 -1.50 -2.53
C LEU A 227 -7.90 -0.45 -2.46
N ASN A 228 -7.08 -0.41 -3.51
CA ASN A 228 -5.97 0.50 -3.67
C ASN A 228 -4.92 0.47 -2.56
N MET A 229 -4.67 -0.71 -2.01
CA MET A 229 -3.70 -0.87 -0.93
C MET A 229 -3.16 -2.29 -0.85
N VAL A 230 -2.09 -2.44 -0.07
CA VAL A 230 -1.58 -3.75 0.34
C VAL A 230 -2.47 -4.27 1.47
N MET A 231 -3.21 -5.35 1.19
CA MET A 231 -4.11 -5.98 2.16
C MET A 231 -3.42 -6.99 3.05
N LYS A 232 -2.31 -7.56 2.58
CA LYS A 232 -1.55 -8.58 3.29
C LYS A 232 -0.07 -8.46 2.94
N GLN A 233 0.80 -8.57 3.92
CA GLN A 233 2.24 -8.75 3.72
C GLN A 233 2.66 -10.06 4.36
N GLU A 234 3.35 -10.88 3.62
CA GLU A 234 3.97 -12.10 4.10
C GLU A 234 5.49 -11.94 4.10
N SER A 235 6.15 -12.44 5.11
CA SER A 235 7.60 -12.46 5.15
C SER A 235 8.12 -13.79 5.68
N MET A 236 9.25 -14.22 5.14
CA MET A 236 9.94 -15.44 5.53
C MET A 236 11.37 -15.09 5.94
N GLN A 237 11.74 -15.43 7.17
CA GLN A 237 13.08 -15.20 7.70
C GLN A 237 13.56 -16.46 8.42
N ASN A 238 14.67 -17.04 7.98
CA ASN A 238 15.26 -18.23 8.58
C ASN A 238 14.25 -19.39 8.78
N GLY A 239 13.33 -19.58 7.82
CA GLY A 239 12.29 -20.59 7.90
C GLY A 239 11.07 -20.22 8.77
N VAL A 240 11.07 -19.05 9.41
CA VAL A 240 9.94 -18.56 10.19
C VAL A 240 9.10 -17.63 9.34
N ALA A 241 7.83 -17.98 9.18
CA ALA A 241 6.85 -17.14 8.48
C ALA A 241 6.27 -16.08 9.42
N SER A 242 6.04 -14.90 8.88
CA SER A 242 5.29 -13.82 9.55
C SER A 242 4.32 -13.21 8.55
N THR A 243 3.16 -12.86 9.03
CA THR A 243 2.10 -12.25 8.22
C THR A 243 1.60 -10.99 8.91
N VAL A 244 1.38 -9.93 8.15
CA VAL A 244 0.64 -8.74 8.57
C VAL A 244 -0.52 -8.56 7.59
N GLU A 245 -1.72 -8.38 8.09
CA GLU A 245 -2.91 -8.22 7.25
C GLU A 245 -3.87 -7.18 7.79
N VAL A 246 -4.61 -6.57 6.88
CA VAL A 246 -5.74 -5.70 7.21
C VAL A 246 -6.92 -6.59 7.52
N THR A 247 -7.37 -6.58 8.78
CA THR A 247 -8.44 -7.44 9.28
C THR A 247 -9.81 -6.76 9.29
N HIS A 248 -9.82 -5.44 9.27
CA HIS A 248 -11.05 -4.64 9.15
C HIS A 248 -10.75 -3.32 8.44
N MET A 249 -11.70 -2.86 7.63
CA MET A 249 -11.62 -1.60 6.91
C MET A 249 -13.02 -1.08 6.60
N GLN A 250 -13.31 0.13 6.94
CA GLN A 250 -14.53 0.84 6.58
C GLN A 250 -14.29 2.33 6.35
#